data_c9ecca60e8cda04ecff30e7e317bb870
#
_entry.id   c9ecca60e8cda04ecff30e7e317bb870
#
_cell.length_a   1.000
_cell.length_b   1.000
_cell.length_c   1.000
_cell.angle_alpha   90.00
_cell.angle_beta   90.00
_cell.angle_gamma   90.00
#
_symmetry.space_group_name_H-M   'P 1'
#
loop_
_entity.id
_entity.type
_entity.pdbx_description
1 polymer ?
#
loop_
_entity_poly.entity_id
_entity_poly.type
_entity_poly.pdbx_seq_one_letter_code
_entity_poly.pdbx_strand_id
1 'polypeptide(L)'
;MERRSFLKKAGAGLAVGAATTMPAIAADAPTIKWRLASSFPKSLDTIYGAAEVVSRRVAEATNGKFQIQVFAGGEIVPAFGVLDAVKDGTVEMGHTASYYFVGKDPTFAFDCAIPFGMSNRQLDAWYRYGNGLKLMREFFGKYNIHNIPCGNTGVQMGGWFRKEIKTAADLQGLKMRIGGFAGQVIAKLGAVPQQIPGGDIYPSLEKGTIDAAEWVGPYDDQKLGFNKVAKFYYYPGWWEGGPQLSALVNTKQWASLPKDYQTILEIACADAHVDMMAQYDAKNPMALKQLVAGGAQLRPFSKEIMDACYKAATELFAETSAKNPDFKKVYDDFKKFKDDQNMWFRIAEGSYSNYMYSAK
;
A
#
# COMPACT_ATOMS: atom_id res chain seq x y z
N MET A 1 -54.55 -45.42 -9.88
CA MET A 1 -53.64 -46.39 -10.51
C MET A 1 -52.95 -45.63 -11.63
N GLU A 2 -51.75 -45.42 -11.68
CA GLU A 2 -50.44 -45.88 -11.37
C GLU A 2 -49.44 -44.70 -11.34
N ARG A 3 -49.08 -44.24 -10.16
CA ARG A 3 -47.98 -43.25 -9.98
C ARG A 3 -46.71 -43.91 -9.41
N ARG A 4 -46.69 -45.26 -9.35
CA ARG A 4 -45.58 -46.01 -8.70
C ARG A 4 -44.61 -46.72 -9.67
N SER A 5 -44.83 -46.68 -10.96
CA SER A 5 -43.94 -47.38 -11.92
C SER A 5 -42.87 -46.51 -12.56
N PHE A 6 -42.97 -45.16 -12.45
CA PHE A 6 -41.99 -44.24 -13.03
C PHE A 6 -40.72 -44.09 -12.21
N LEU A 7 -40.83 -44.35 -10.89
CA LEU A 7 -39.68 -44.19 -9.97
C LEU A 7 -38.77 -45.44 -9.87
N LYS A 8 -39.13 -46.56 -10.46
CA LYS A 8 -38.30 -47.77 -10.47
C LYS A 8 -37.43 -47.96 -11.72
N LYS A 9 -37.57 -47.09 -12.73
CA LYS A 9 -36.71 -47.13 -13.94
C LYS A 9 -35.73 -45.98 -14.07
N ALA A 10 -35.69 -45.05 -13.11
CA ALA A 10 -34.73 -43.96 -13.05
C ALA A 10 -33.53 -44.25 -12.14
N GLY A 11 -33.40 -45.46 -11.62
CA GLY A 11 -32.39 -45.84 -10.61
C GLY A 11 -31.18 -46.63 -11.15
N ALA A 12 -30.98 -46.71 -12.46
CA ALA A 12 -29.86 -47.51 -12.98
C ALA A 12 -29.21 -46.86 -14.21
N GLY A 13 -28.72 -45.64 -14.01
CA GLY A 13 -27.95 -44.98 -15.08
C GLY A 13 -27.71 -43.52 -14.73
N LEU A 14 -26.58 -43.25 -14.15
CA LEU A 14 -25.82 -41.99 -14.11
C LEU A 14 -25.13 -41.78 -12.76
N ALA A 15 -24.39 -42.79 -12.32
CA ALA A 15 -23.22 -42.56 -11.43
C ALA A 15 -21.99 -42.44 -12.34
N VAL A 16 -22.06 -41.55 -13.35
CA VAL A 16 -20.84 -40.91 -13.86
C VAL A 16 -20.60 -39.74 -12.90
N GLY A 17 -19.81 -40.02 -11.89
CA GLY A 17 -19.25 -38.98 -11.05
C GLY A 17 -18.53 -37.98 -11.93
N ALA A 18 -19.15 -36.80 -12.13
CA ALA A 18 -18.40 -35.60 -12.45
C ALA A 18 -17.50 -35.33 -11.23
N ALA A 19 -16.40 -36.07 -11.13
CA ALA A 19 -15.25 -35.62 -10.43
C ALA A 19 -14.90 -34.32 -11.14
N THR A 20 -15.33 -33.19 -10.60
CA THR A 20 -14.72 -31.89 -10.87
C THR A 20 -13.28 -32.08 -10.50
N THR A 21 -12.46 -32.46 -11.46
CA THR A 21 -11.01 -32.38 -11.34
C THR A 21 -10.72 -30.90 -11.17
N MET A 22 -10.61 -30.47 -9.90
CA MET A 22 -9.82 -29.30 -9.61
C MET A 22 -8.51 -29.51 -10.37
N PRO A 23 -8.01 -28.54 -11.14
CA PRO A 23 -6.73 -28.70 -11.79
C PRO A 23 -5.71 -28.94 -10.67
N ALA A 24 -5.39 -30.20 -10.44
CA ALA A 24 -4.31 -30.57 -9.56
C ALA A 24 -3.05 -30.02 -10.22
N ILE A 25 -2.29 -29.20 -9.49
CA ILE A 25 -0.93 -28.82 -9.91
C ILE A 25 -0.27 -30.12 -10.35
N ALA A 26 0.20 -30.16 -11.59
CA ALA A 26 0.74 -31.37 -12.20
C ALA A 26 1.78 -32.00 -11.25
N ALA A 27 1.77 -33.32 -11.14
CA ALA A 27 2.72 -34.03 -10.27
C ALA A 27 4.17 -33.65 -10.54
N ASP A 28 4.49 -33.22 -11.76
CA ASP A 28 5.81 -32.78 -12.24
C ASP A 28 6.07 -31.27 -12.11
N ALA A 29 5.20 -30.49 -11.41
CA ALA A 29 5.44 -29.09 -11.23
C ALA A 29 6.76 -28.82 -10.46
N PRO A 30 7.61 -27.88 -10.89
CA PRO A 30 8.93 -27.65 -10.30
C PRO A 30 8.84 -27.17 -8.85
N THR A 31 9.81 -27.57 -8.04
CA THR A 31 10.00 -27.01 -6.71
C THR A 31 10.79 -25.72 -6.83
N ILE A 32 10.21 -24.62 -6.35
CA ILE A 32 10.79 -23.27 -6.42
C ILE A 32 10.91 -22.71 -5.01
N LYS A 33 12.03 -22.06 -4.71
CA LYS A 33 12.27 -21.36 -3.45
C LYS A 33 12.75 -19.96 -3.75
N TRP A 34 12.00 -18.96 -3.30
CA TRP A 34 12.34 -17.55 -3.44
C TRP A 34 12.56 -16.89 -2.08
N ARG A 35 13.34 -15.81 -2.10
CA ARG A 35 13.50 -14.87 -0.98
C ARG A 35 12.71 -13.60 -1.30
N LEU A 36 11.94 -13.15 -0.34
CA LEU A 36 11.22 -11.88 -0.39
C LEU A 36 11.82 -10.94 0.66
N ALA A 37 12.44 -9.85 0.22
CA ALA A 37 12.91 -8.79 1.10
C ALA A 37 11.80 -7.75 1.28
N SER A 38 11.36 -7.51 2.52
CA SER A 38 10.40 -6.47 2.85
C SER A 38 11.10 -5.19 3.27
N SER A 39 10.49 -4.04 2.99
CA SER A 39 10.92 -2.73 3.53
C SER A 39 10.46 -2.50 4.98
N PHE A 40 9.63 -3.35 5.54
CA PHE A 40 8.90 -3.11 6.78
C PHE A 40 9.44 -3.94 7.94
N PRO A 41 9.33 -3.40 9.19
CA PRO A 41 9.73 -4.14 10.38
C PRO A 41 8.76 -5.29 10.69
N LYS A 42 9.29 -6.41 11.17
CA LYS A 42 8.53 -7.62 11.48
C LYS A 42 7.45 -7.43 12.56
N SER A 43 7.60 -6.41 13.42
CA SER A 43 6.62 -6.09 14.47
C SER A 43 5.26 -5.63 13.94
N LEU A 44 5.18 -5.21 12.68
CA LEU A 44 3.98 -4.68 12.04
C LEU A 44 3.26 -5.79 11.26
N ASP A 45 2.42 -6.55 11.97
CA ASP A 45 1.66 -7.70 11.45
C ASP A 45 0.59 -7.36 10.39
N THR A 46 0.38 -6.08 10.14
CA THR A 46 -0.43 -5.53 9.05
C THR A 46 0.41 -5.37 7.78
N ILE A 47 1.26 -4.36 7.76
CA ILE A 47 2.03 -3.99 6.57
C ILE A 47 3.10 -5.03 6.20
N TYR A 48 3.86 -5.56 7.18
CA TYR A 48 4.78 -6.69 6.96
C TYR A 48 4.02 -7.99 6.75
N GLY A 49 2.91 -8.17 7.50
CA GLY A 49 2.09 -9.38 7.45
C GLY A 49 1.54 -9.70 6.06
N ALA A 50 1.34 -8.73 5.19
CA ALA A 50 0.93 -8.98 3.81
C ALA A 50 1.93 -9.87 3.05
N ALA A 51 3.23 -9.67 3.25
CA ALA A 51 4.23 -10.55 2.64
C ALA A 51 4.17 -11.98 3.19
N GLU A 52 3.83 -12.14 4.49
CA GLU A 52 3.60 -13.45 5.11
C GLU A 52 2.33 -14.12 4.57
N VAL A 53 1.27 -13.34 4.33
CA VAL A 53 0.04 -13.84 3.66
C VAL A 53 0.36 -14.38 2.28
N VAL A 54 1.11 -13.64 1.46
CA VAL A 54 1.54 -14.11 0.13
C VAL A 54 2.33 -15.40 0.23
N SER A 55 3.33 -15.46 1.11
CA SER A 55 4.16 -16.66 1.32
C SER A 55 3.31 -17.88 1.66
N ARG A 56 2.40 -17.73 2.61
CA ARG A 56 1.49 -18.81 3.05
C ARG A 56 0.56 -19.26 1.92
N ARG A 57 -0.13 -18.31 1.25
CA ARG A 57 -1.08 -18.63 0.17
C ARG A 57 -0.43 -19.33 -1.02
N VAL A 58 0.76 -18.88 -1.41
CA VAL A 58 1.52 -19.52 -2.49
C VAL A 58 1.90 -20.94 -2.09
N ALA A 59 2.40 -21.16 -0.87
CA ALA A 59 2.75 -22.48 -0.39
C ALA A 59 1.55 -23.43 -0.30
N GLU A 60 0.41 -22.94 0.25
CA GLU A 60 -0.84 -23.70 0.33
C GLU A 60 -1.35 -24.09 -1.08
N ALA A 61 -1.45 -23.14 -2.01
CA ALA A 61 -1.98 -23.36 -3.34
C ALA A 61 -1.08 -24.25 -4.22
N THR A 62 0.20 -24.36 -3.91
CA THR A 62 1.18 -25.17 -4.66
C THR A 62 1.58 -26.48 -3.95
N ASN A 63 0.89 -26.85 -2.87
CA ASN A 63 1.24 -28.00 -2.02
C ASN A 63 2.72 -27.97 -1.57
N GLY A 64 3.23 -26.77 -1.25
CA GLY A 64 4.60 -26.56 -0.80
C GLY A 64 5.67 -26.59 -1.91
N LYS A 65 5.28 -26.71 -3.18
CA LYS A 65 6.24 -26.74 -4.29
C LYS A 65 6.80 -25.35 -4.62
N PHE A 66 6.04 -24.27 -4.39
CA PHE A 66 6.54 -22.91 -4.47
C PHE A 66 6.55 -22.31 -3.07
N GLN A 67 7.73 -22.01 -2.55
CA GLN A 67 7.97 -21.47 -1.23
C GLN A 67 8.63 -20.10 -1.33
N ILE A 68 8.11 -19.13 -0.59
CA ILE A 68 8.66 -17.78 -0.50
C ILE A 68 9.07 -17.53 0.96
N GLN A 69 10.36 -17.37 1.20
CA GLN A 69 10.87 -17.00 2.52
C GLN A 69 10.88 -15.49 2.67
N VAL A 70 10.19 -14.98 3.68
CA VAL A 70 10.04 -13.54 3.95
C VAL A 70 11.10 -13.08 4.93
N PHE A 71 11.74 -11.94 4.62
CA PHE A 71 12.74 -11.28 5.45
C PHE A 71 12.31 -9.83 5.71
N ALA A 72 12.41 -9.38 6.95
CA ALA A 72 12.08 -8.02 7.34
C ALA A 72 13.11 -7.00 6.84
N GLY A 73 12.73 -5.74 6.87
CA GLY A 73 13.63 -4.65 6.48
C GLY A 73 14.90 -4.64 7.33
N GLY A 74 16.05 -4.71 6.66
CA GLY A 74 17.37 -4.76 7.29
C GLY A 74 17.92 -6.15 7.58
N GLU A 75 17.13 -7.25 7.44
CA GLU A 75 17.64 -8.60 7.68
C GLU A 75 18.62 -9.07 6.58
N ILE A 76 18.23 -8.92 5.32
CA ILE A 76 19.08 -9.30 4.17
C ILE A 76 19.31 -8.17 3.19
N VAL A 77 18.41 -7.17 3.20
CA VAL A 77 18.47 -5.98 2.35
C VAL A 77 18.04 -4.78 3.21
N PRO A 78 18.76 -3.64 3.15
CA PRO A 78 18.28 -2.41 3.78
C PRO A 78 16.87 -2.05 3.33
N ALA A 79 16.04 -1.49 4.21
CA ALA A 79 14.62 -1.21 3.93
C ALA A 79 14.39 -0.43 2.61
N PHE A 80 15.25 0.54 2.30
CA PHE A 80 15.19 1.33 1.06
C PHE A 80 16.06 0.77 -0.08
N GLY A 81 16.69 -0.37 0.11
CA GLY A 81 17.47 -1.10 -0.91
C GLY A 81 16.66 -2.16 -1.68
N VAL A 82 15.39 -2.38 -1.32
CA VAL A 82 14.57 -3.48 -1.86
C VAL A 82 14.43 -3.40 -3.38
N LEU A 83 14.18 -2.21 -3.95
CA LEU A 83 14.06 -2.02 -5.40
C LEU A 83 15.34 -2.46 -6.13
N ASP A 84 16.49 -2.00 -5.66
CA ASP A 84 17.78 -2.32 -6.30
C ASP A 84 18.10 -3.81 -6.17
N ALA A 85 17.88 -4.40 -5.01
CA ALA A 85 18.12 -5.83 -4.78
C ALA A 85 17.28 -6.72 -5.72
N VAL A 86 16.02 -6.36 -5.96
CA VAL A 86 15.16 -7.08 -6.93
C VAL A 86 15.60 -6.80 -8.35
N LYS A 87 15.83 -5.53 -8.71
CA LYS A 87 16.28 -5.11 -10.04
C LYS A 87 17.55 -5.85 -10.47
N ASP A 88 18.51 -5.98 -9.56
CA ASP A 88 19.81 -6.59 -9.82
C ASP A 88 19.79 -8.13 -9.64
N GLY A 89 18.66 -8.70 -9.21
CA GLY A 89 18.48 -10.14 -9.01
C GLY A 89 19.18 -10.70 -7.76
N THR A 90 19.56 -9.84 -6.81
CA THR A 90 20.15 -10.26 -5.52
C THR A 90 19.13 -11.03 -4.70
N VAL A 91 17.85 -10.64 -4.78
CA VAL A 91 16.70 -11.40 -4.31
C VAL A 91 15.67 -11.54 -5.43
N GLU A 92 14.86 -12.58 -5.35
CA GLU A 92 13.87 -12.89 -6.40
C GLU A 92 12.67 -11.94 -6.35
N MET A 93 12.31 -11.48 -5.13
CA MET A 93 11.11 -10.72 -4.86
C MET A 93 11.33 -9.69 -3.74
N GLY A 94 10.56 -8.62 -3.75
CA GLY A 94 10.51 -7.61 -2.68
C GLY A 94 9.08 -7.20 -2.35
N HIS A 95 8.86 -6.62 -1.17
CA HIS A 95 7.59 -6.02 -0.76
C HIS A 95 7.87 -4.64 -0.15
N THR A 96 7.28 -3.59 -0.74
CA THR A 96 7.68 -2.20 -0.43
C THR A 96 6.58 -1.19 -0.77
N ALA A 97 6.77 0.03 -0.29
CA ALA A 97 6.07 1.23 -0.78
C ALA A 97 6.90 1.88 -1.89
N SER A 98 6.38 1.88 -3.11
CA SER A 98 7.17 2.30 -4.28
C SER A 98 7.59 3.76 -4.23
N TYR A 99 6.87 4.63 -3.52
CA TYR A 99 7.25 6.02 -3.34
C TYR A 99 8.58 6.22 -2.57
N TYR A 100 9.10 5.21 -1.89
CA TYR A 100 10.44 5.28 -1.29
C TYR A 100 11.54 5.54 -2.34
N PHE A 101 11.24 5.30 -3.59
CA PHE A 101 12.20 5.42 -4.70
C PHE A 101 12.00 6.67 -5.57
N VAL A 102 11.19 7.64 -5.12
CA VAL A 102 10.97 8.91 -5.86
C VAL A 102 12.24 9.72 -6.08
N GLY A 103 13.28 9.49 -5.28
CA GLY A 103 14.61 10.07 -5.51
C GLY A 103 15.33 9.50 -6.74
N LYS A 104 14.94 8.32 -7.25
CA LYS A 104 15.42 7.75 -8.50
C LYS A 104 14.59 8.23 -9.69
N ASP A 105 13.26 8.14 -9.54
CA ASP A 105 12.29 8.65 -10.49
C ASP A 105 10.96 8.95 -9.77
N PRO A 106 10.44 10.18 -9.86
CA PRO A 106 9.19 10.56 -9.20
C PRO A 106 7.98 9.74 -9.67
N THR A 107 8.04 9.08 -10.82
CA THR A 107 6.97 8.24 -11.36
C THR A 107 6.64 7.06 -10.45
N PHE A 108 7.59 6.58 -9.64
CA PHE A 108 7.34 5.53 -8.64
C PHE A 108 6.21 5.87 -7.67
N ALA A 109 5.93 7.16 -7.44
CA ALA A 109 4.88 7.57 -6.52
C ALA A 109 3.48 7.08 -6.93
N PHE A 110 3.19 6.96 -8.23
CA PHE A 110 1.86 6.57 -8.72
C PHE A 110 1.49 5.12 -8.41
N ASP A 111 2.48 4.27 -8.17
CA ASP A 111 2.24 2.89 -7.75
C ASP A 111 1.85 2.78 -6.26
N CYS A 112 2.08 3.83 -5.49
CA CYS A 112 1.76 3.86 -4.06
C CYS A 112 0.74 4.96 -3.75
N ALA A 113 1.21 6.20 -3.61
CA ALA A 113 0.36 7.37 -3.37
C ALA A 113 1.05 8.65 -3.82
N ILE A 114 0.24 9.61 -4.28
CA ILE A 114 0.63 11.00 -4.47
C ILE A 114 -0.22 11.90 -3.58
N PRO A 115 0.29 13.04 -3.12
CA PRO A 115 -0.47 13.98 -2.33
C PRO A 115 -1.80 14.36 -2.98
N PHE A 116 -2.89 14.37 -2.19
CA PHE A 116 -4.26 14.61 -2.66
C PHE A 116 -4.68 13.69 -3.82
N GLY A 117 -4.13 12.49 -3.85
CA GLY A 117 -4.39 11.46 -4.85
C GLY A 117 -5.73 10.74 -4.67
N MET A 118 -5.80 9.55 -5.23
CA MET A 118 -6.98 8.68 -5.14
C MET A 118 -7.05 7.96 -3.79
N SER A 119 -8.27 7.67 -3.33
CA SER A 119 -8.50 6.71 -2.25
C SER A 119 -8.17 5.29 -2.69
N ASN A 120 -8.09 4.35 -1.73
CA ASN A 120 -7.84 2.94 -2.01
C ASN A 120 -8.77 2.37 -3.10
N ARG A 121 -10.09 2.57 -2.98
CA ARG A 121 -11.06 2.07 -3.96
C ARG A 121 -10.92 2.72 -5.34
N GLN A 122 -10.60 4.01 -5.39
CA GLN A 122 -10.36 4.72 -6.64
C GLN A 122 -9.06 4.23 -7.31
N LEU A 123 -8.01 4.00 -6.52
CA LEU A 123 -6.73 3.49 -7.01
C LEU A 123 -6.87 2.06 -7.55
N ASP A 124 -7.58 1.18 -6.83
CA ASP A 124 -7.91 -0.17 -7.30
C ASP A 124 -8.70 -0.16 -8.62
N ALA A 125 -9.66 0.77 -8.74
CA ALA A 125 -10.43 0.93 -9.97
C ALA A 125 -9.52 1.38 -11.14
N TRP A 126 -8.60 2.31 -10.89
CA TRP A 126 -7.62 2.75 -11.89
C TRP A 126 -6.69 1.62 -12.34
N TYR A 127 -6.21 0.82 -11.37
CA TYR A 127 -5.33 -0.31 -11.66
C TYR A 127 -6.04 -1.41 -12.45
N ARG A 128 -7.27 -1.78 -12.09
CA ARG A 128 -7.97 -2.94 -12.65
C ARG A 128 -8.77 -2.64 -13.91
N TYR A 129 -9.34 -1.44 -14.01
CA TYR A 129 -10.28 -1.06 -15.07
C TYR A 129 -9.89 0.24 -15.80
N GLY A 130 -8.91 0.98 -15.29
CA GLY A 130 -8.23 2.06 -15.97
C GLY A 130 -6.93 1.60 -16.63
N ASN A 131 -6.01 2.53 -16.84
CA ASN A 131 -4.71 2.24 -17.45
C ASN A 131 -3.60 2.00 -16.39
N GLY A 132 -3.91 2.08 -15.10
CA GLY A 132 -2.91 2.09 -14.02
C GLY A 132 -1.94 0.94 -14.07
N LEU A 133 -2.45 -0.30 -14.08
CA LEU A 133 -1.60 -1.49 -14.11
C LEU A 133 -0.70 -1.54 -15.36
N LYS A 134 -1.25 -1.20 -16.53
CA LYS A 134 -0.49 -1.17 -17.79
C LYS A 134 0.64 -0.15 -17.73
N LEU A 135 0.33 1.09 -17.32
CA LEU A 135 1.28 2.19 -17.26
C LEU A 135 2.39 1.90 -16.25
N MET A 136 2.03 1.40 -15.06
CA MET A 136 3.02 1.10 -14.04
C MET A 136 3.87 -0.13 -14.39
N ARG A 137 3.30 -1.19 -14.96
CA ARG A 137 4.10 -2.33 -15.46
C ARG A 137 5.08 -1.92 -16.58
N GLU A 138 4.66 -1.05 -17.49
CA GLU A 138 5.56 -0.48 -18.51
C GLU A 138 6.70 0.30 -17.86
N PHE A 139 6.40 1.14 -16.86
CA PHE A 139 7.39 1.91 -16.14
C PHE A 139 8.36 1.02 -15.34
N PHE A 140 7.84 0.11 -14.50
CA PHE A 140 8.66 -0.82 -13.72
C PHE A 140 9.52 -1.76 -14.57
N GLY A 141 9.04 -2.10 -15.77
CA GLY A 141 9.79 -2.91 -16.73
C GLY A 141 11.14 -2.29 -17.11
N LYS A 142 11.28 -0.96 -17.09
CA LYS A 142 12.54 -0.25 -17.30
C LYS A 142 13.58 -0.54 -16.20
N TYR A 143 13.11 -1.00 -15.06
CA TYR A 143 13.92 -1.37 -13.89
C TYR A 143 14.03 -2.89 -13.71
N ASN A 144 13.73 -3.69 -14.73
CA ASN A 144 13.73 -5.16 -14.66
C ASN A 144 12.75 -5.70 -13.59
N ILE A 145 11.66 -5.03 -13.35
CA ILE A 145 10.69 -5.39 -12.32
C ILE A 145 9.30 -5.62 -12.94
N HIS A 146 8.66 -6.70 -12.50
CA HIS A 146 7.24 -6.96 -12.64
C HIS A 146 6.57 -6.62 -11.31
N ASN A 147 5.78 -5.54 -11.26
CA ASN A 147 5.09 -5.11 -10.05
C ASN A 147 3.70 -5.74 -9.95
N ILE A 148 3.30 -6.06 -8.73
CA ILE A 148 1.98 -6.62 -8.40
C ILE A 148 1.44 -5.87 -7.18
N PRO A 149 0.22 -5.27 -7.23
CA PRO A 149 -0.44 -4.72 -6.04
C PRO A 149 -0.53 -5.76 -4.92
N CYS A 150 -0.05 -5.43 -3.71
CA CYS A 150 0.13 -6.40 -2.63
C CYS A 150 -0.10 -5.80 -1.23
N GLY A 151 -1.04 -4.92 -1.11
CA GLY A 151 -1.42 -4.27 0.13
C GLY A 151 -2.00 -2.89 -0.11
N ASN A 152 -2.82 -2.42 0.82
CA ASN A 152 -3.28 -1.04 0.88
C ASN A 152 -3.60 -0.69 2.33
N THR A 153 -3.21 0.50 2.76
CA THR A 153 -3.42 0.92 4.15
C THR A 153 -4.77 1.61 4.39
N GLY A 154 -5.51 1.93 3.34
CA GLY A 154 -6.59 2.91 3.43
C GLY A 154 -6.05 4.32 3.65
N VAL A 155 -6.95 5.26 3.97
CA VAL A 155 -6.55 6.65 4.30
C VAL A 155 -5.71 6.66 5.57
N GLN A 156 -4.57 7.33 5.51
CA GLN A 156 -3.67 7.42 6.65
C GLN A 156 -3.94 8.65 7.54
N MET A 157 -3.33 8.61 8.73
CA MET A 157 -3.27 9.76 9.64
C MET A 157 -2.17 10.74 9.22
N GLY A 158 -2.30 11.99 9.65
CA GLY A 158 -1.34 13.06 9.41
C GLY A 158 -0.09 13.02 10.29
N GLY A 159 0.06 11.99 11.13
CA GLY A 159 1.26 11.74 11.92
C GLY A 159 1.32 12.44 13.27
N TRP A 160 2.45 12.26 13.92
CA TRP A 160 2.74 12.65 15.29
C TRP A 160 3.68 13.84 15.34
N PHE A 161 3.31 14.84 16.12
CA PHE A 161 4.05 16.08 16.27
C PHE A 161 4.38 16.32 17.75
N ARG A 162 5.61 16.72 18.04
CA ARG A 162 6.06 17.07 19.40
C ARG A 162 5.50 18.42 19.84
N LYS A 163 5.24 19.33 18.87
CA LYS A 163 4.61 20.63 19.07
C LYS A 163 3.35 20.74 18.20
N GLU A 164 2.38 21.50 18.67
CA GLU A 164 1.19 21.81 17.90
C GLU A 164 1.55 22.75 16.74
N ILE A 165 0.99 22.48 15.56
CA ILE A 165 1.09 23.32 14.36
C ILE A 165 -0.31 23.84 14.01
N LYS A 166 -0.46 25.14 13.74
CA LYS A 166 -1.74 25.80 13.50
C LYS A 166 -1.81 26.47 12.14
N THR A 167 -0.68 26.95 11.65
CA THR A 167 -0.56 27.73 10.42
C THR A 167 0.51 27.12 9.50
N ALA A 168 0.52 27.51 8.23
CA ALA A 168 1.54 27.10 7.28
C ALA A 168 2.95 27.61 7.72
N ALA A 169 3.03 28.72 8.44
CA ALA A 169 4.29 29.24 8.96
C ALA A 169 4.94 28.30 10.00
N ASP A 170 4.15 27.51 10.71
CA ASP A 170 4.67 26.54 11.70
C ASP A 170 5.42 25.37 11.04
N LEU A 171 5.33 25.21 9.72
CA LEU A 171 6.11 24.25 8.95
C LEU A 171 7.55 24.69 8.71
N GLN A 172 7.87 25.99 8.88
CA GLN A 172 9.22 26.51 8.67
C GLN A 172 10.23 25.85 9.62
N GLY A 173 11.23 25.20 9.05
CA GLY A 173 12.27 24.51 9.79
C GLY A 173 11.84 23.22 10.49
N LEU A 174 10.58 22.80 10.38
CA LEU A 174 10.07 21.57 10.95
C LEU A 174 10.79 20.36 10.36
N LYS A 175 11.52 19.62 11.18
CA LYS A 175 12.17 18.36 10.78
C LYS A 175 11.16 17.24 10.88
N MET A 176 10.69 16.76 9.74
CA MET A 176 9.65 15.74 9.71
C MET A 176 10.09 14.49 8.94
N ARG A 177 9.94 13.33 9.58
CA ARG A 177 9.98 12.08 8.83
C ARG A 177 8.69 12.00 8.01
N ILE A 178 8.85 11.92 6.70
CA ILE A 178 7.75 11.79 5.77
C ILE A 178 8.20 11.04 4.52
N GLY A 179 7.39 10.09 4.07
CA GLY A 179 7.68 9.28 2.89
C GLY A 179 7.32 9.97 1.58
N GLY A 180 7.96 9.51 0.52
CA GLY A 180 7.53 9.76 -0.84
C GLY A 180 7.56 11.22 -1.30
N PHE A 181 6.60 11.52 -2.17
CA PHE A 181 6.47 12.81 -2.84
C PHE A 181 6.05 13.95 -1.88
N ALA A 182 5.37 13.59 -0.80
CA ALA A 182 4.91 14.54 0.22
C ALA A 182 6.07 15.30 0.88
N GLY A 183 7.23 14.66 1.04
CA GLY A 183 8.44 15.33 1.52
C GLY A 183 8.83 16.52 0.66
N GLN A 184 8.74 16.40 -0.66
CA GLN A 184 9.02 17.51 -1.58
C GLN A 184 7.98 18.63 -1.47
N VAL A 185 6.71 18.30 -1.21
CA VAL A 185 5.64 19.29 -0.99
C VAL A 185 5.90 20.12 0.26
N ILE A 186 6.17 19.48 1.40
CA ILE A 186 6.41 20.22 2.65
C ILE A 186 7.74 20.99 2.60
N ALA A 187 8.73 20.54 1.83
CA ALA A 187 9.96 21.29 1.61
C ALA A 187 9.71 22.64 0.89
N LYS A 188 8.76 22.69 -0.05
CA LYS A 188 8.31 23.96 -0.67
C LYS A 188 7.71 24.94 0.36
N LEU A 189 7.21 24.42 1.47
CA LEU A 189 6.65 25.21 2.59
C LEU A 189 7.68 25.45 3.71
N GLY A 190 8.96 25.13 3.48
CA GLY A 190 10.07 25.40 4.38
C GLY A 190 10.35 24.35 5.44
N ALA A 191 9.65 23.21 5.43
CA ALA A 191 9.98 22.08 6.29
C ALA A 191 11.27 21.36 5.81
N VAL A 192 11.83 20.54 6.68
CA VAL A 192 13.03 19.72 6.42
C VAL A 192 12.62 18.24 6.44
N PRO A 193 12.19 17.69 5.30
CA PRO A 193 11.77 16.29 5.23
C PRO A 193 12.96 15.35 5.37
N GLN A 194 12.73 14.22 6.02
CA GLN A 194 13.69 13.14 6.15
C GLN A 194 12.99 11.80 5.87
N GLN A 195 13.57 10.97 4.99
CA GLN A 195 13.07 9.63 4.76
C GLN A 195 13.84 8.67 5.68
N ILE A 196 13.15 8.14 6.70
CA ILE A 196 13.71 7.27 7.74
C ILE A 196 12.91 5.96 7.74
N PRO A 197 13.57 4.77 7.78
CA PRO A 197 12.90 3.49 7.91
C PRO A 197 12.05 3.40 9.17
N GLY A 198 10.94 2.61 9.12
CA GLY A 198 9.97 2.55 10.21
C GLY A 198 10.57 2.22 11.58
N GLY A 199 11.55 1.30 11.64
CA GLY A 199 12.23 0.94 12.88
C GLY A 199 13.09 2.05 13.53
N ASP A 200 13.48 3.05 12.74
CA ASP A 200 14.38 4.13 13.17
C ASP A 200 13.64 5.43 13.53
N ILE A 201 12.31 5.48 13.33
CA ILE A 201 11.49 6.67 13.57
C ILE A 201 11.39 6.98 15.07
N TYR A 202 11.05 5.99 15.90
CA TYR A 202 10.92 6.18 17.35
C TYR A 202 12.19 6.77 17.97
N PRO A 203 13.38 6.16 17.79
CA PRO A 203 14.61 6.73 18.36
C PRO A 203 14.93 8.12 17.81
N SER A 204 14.54 8.44 16.57
CA SER A 204 14.74 9.77 15.99
C SER A 204 13.84 10.83 16.63
N LEU A 205 12.57 10.51 16.92
CA LEU A 205 11.66 11.36 17.68
C LEU A 205 12.12 11.52 19.14
N GLU A 206 12.50 10.42 19.79
CA GLU A 206 12.93 10.41 21.19
C GLU A 206 14.15 11.29 21.41
N LYS A 207 15.15 11.18 20.53
CA LYS A 207 16.38 12.03 20.58
C LYS A 207 16.15 13.46 20.11
N GLY A 208 15.00 13.79 19.52
CA GLY A 208 14.71 15.11 18.97
C GLY A 208 15.49 15.44 17.69
N THR A 209 16.01 14.45 16.99
CA THR A 209 16.57 14.62 15.63
C THR A 209 15.52 15.02 14.62
N ILE A 210 14.27 14.59 14.86
CA ILE A 210 13.07 15.03 14.12
C ILE A 210 12.02 15.55 15.10
N ASP A 211 11.17 16.46 14.62
CA ASP A 211 10.11 17.11 15.39
C ASP A 211 8.75 16.44 15.17
N ALA A 212 8.60 15.77 14.07
CA ALA A 212 7.36 15.09 13.65
C ALA A 212 7.66 13.87 12.80
N ALA A 213 6.70 12.93 12.77
CA ALA A 213 6.76 11.77 11.89
C ALA A 213 5.35 11.30 11.54
N GLU A 214 5.17 10.89 10.28
CA GLU A 214 4.04 10.10 9.83
C GLU A 214 4.44 8.62 9.70
N TRP A 215 3.45 7.72 9.73
CA TRP A 215 3.66 6.32 9.38
C TRP A 215 2.43 5.77 8.66
N VAL A 216 1.43 5.24 9.37
CA VAL A 216 0.20 4.74 8.77
C VAL A 216 -1.02 5.26 9.52
N GLY A 217 -1.22 4.78 10.74
CA GLY A 217 -2.42 5.06 11.50
C GLY A 217 -2.37 4.43 12.89
N PRO A 218 -3.47 4.51 13.64
CA PRO A 218 -3.47 4.25 15.08
C PRO A 218 -2.84 2.92 15.50
N TYR A 219 -3.11 1.85 14.75
CA TYR A 219 -2.66 0.51 15.13
C TYR A 219 -1.15 0.33 15.01
N ASP A 220 -0.58 0.69 13.87
CA ASP A 220 0.86 0.60 13.65
C ASP A 220 1.60 1.65 14.49
N ASP A 221 1.09 2.89 14.55
CA ASP A 221 1.70 3.99 15.27
C ASP A 221 1.80 3.70 16.78
N GLN A 222 0.77 3.03 17.33
CA GLN A 222 0.78 2.56 18.72
C GLN A 222 1.87 1.50 18.94
N LYS A 223 2.01 0.54 18.03
CA LYS A 223 3.06 -0.49 18.10
C LYS A 223 4.46 0.09 18.01
N LEU A 224 4.63 1.12 17.18
CA LEU A 224 5.89 1.85 17.08
C LEU A 224 6.13 2.82 18.25
N GLY A 225 5.13 3.06 19.09
CA GLY A 225 5.25 3.79 20.34
C GLY A 225 5.33 5.31 20.20
N PHE A 226 4.91 5.89 19.08
CA PHE A 226 5.06 7.33 18.80
C PHE A 226 4.35 8.22 19.81
N ASN A 227 3.23 7.77 20.39
CA ASN A 227 2.49 8.45 21.44
C ASN A 227 3.30 8.69 22.73
N LYS A 228 4.40 7.97 22.94
CA LYS A 228 5.26 8.12 24.10
C LYS A 228 6.22 9.32 23.97
N VAL A 229 6.51 9.75 22.74
CA VAL A 229 7.52 10.75 22.41
C VAL A 229 6.95 11.97 21.68
N ALA A 230 5.69 11.91 21.24
CA ALA A 230 4.95 13.02 20.62
C ALA A 230 3.49 13.00 21.09
N LYS A 231 2.88 14.19 21.29
CA LYS A 231 1.53 14.31 21.89
C LYS A 231 0.42 14.61 20.89
N PHE A 232 0.74 15.34 19.82
CA PHE A 232 -0.26 15.83 18.88
C PHE A 232 -0.38 14.86 17.70
N TYR A 233 -1.57 14.33 17.49
CA TYR A 233 -1.84 13.37 16.44
C TYR A 233 -2.76 13.99 15.40
N TYR A 234 -2.19 14.31 14.25
CA TYR A 234 -2.86 15.06 13.19
C TYR A 234 -3.62 14.18 12.21
N TYR A 235 -4.65 14.75 11.57
CA TYR A 235 -5.43 14.12 10.51
C TYR A 235 -6.04 15.17 9.56
N PRO A 236 -6.43 14.75 8.32
CA PRO A 236 -6.08 13.51 7.64
C PRO A 236 -4.65 13.54 7.07
N GLY A 237 -4.09 12.37 6.75
CA GLY A 237 -2.86 12.28 5.97
C GLY A 237 -3.13 12.65 4.51
N TRP A 238 -3.09 13.94 4.18
CA TRP A 238 -3.44 14.48 2.86
C TRP A 238 -2.54 13.96 1.73
N TRP A 239 -1.43 13.36 2.07
CA TRP A 239 -0.48 12.77 1.12
C TRP A 239 -0.78 11.31 0.78
N GLU A 240 -1.61 10.63 1.55
CA GLU A 240 -1.86 9.19 1.45
C GLU A 240 -3.35 8.85 1.62
N GLY A 241 -4.11 9.09 0.55
CA GLY A 241 -5.56 8.79 0.49
C GLY A 241 -5.86 7.29 0.44
N GLY A 242 -4.86 6.46 0.10
CA GLY A 242 -4.96 5.02 0.00
C GLY A 242 -3.68 4.44 -0.60
N PRO A 243 -2.55 4.49 0.13
CA PRO A 243 -1.29 4.01 -0.40
C PRO A 243 -1.32 2.51 -0.63
N GLN A 244 -0.99 2.14 -1.86
CA GLN A 244 -0.80 0.77 -2.27
C GLN A 244 0.63 0.31 -1.94
N LEU A 245 0.76 -0.91 -1.44
CA LEU A 245 2.03 -1.61 -1.33
C LEU A 245 2.15 -2.57 -2.50
N SER A 246 3.38 -2.78 -2.96
CA SER A 246 3.62 -3.63 -4.13
C SER A 246 4.62 -4.73 -3.84
N ALA A 247 4.31 -5.90 -4.35
CA ALA A 247 5.27 -6.96 -4.55
C ALA A 247 6.03 -6.67 -5.85
N LEU A 248 7.35 -6.63 -5.74
CA LEU A 248 8.26 -6.43 -6.86
C LEU A 248 8.92 -7.76 -7.18
N VAL A 249 8.82 -8.22 -8.40
CA VAL A 249 9.44 -9.49 -8.85
C VAL A 249 10.45 -9.18 -9.95
N ASN A 250 11.66 -9.73 -9.86
CA ASN A 250 12.62 -9.62 -10.95
C ASN A 250 12.05 -10.21 -12.25
N THR A 251 12.14 -9.49 -13.36
CA THR A 251 11.49 -9.91 -14.63
C THR A 251 11.98 -11.26 -15.16
N LYS A 252 13.25 -11.62 -14.94
CA LYS A 252 13.79 -12.94 -15.34
C LYS A 252 13.19 -14.03 -14.46
N GLN A 253 13.08 -13.79 -13.16
CA GLN A 253 12.46 -14.72 -12.22
C GLN A 253 10.97 -14.89 -12.53
N TRP A 254 10.26 -13.80 -12.80
CA TRP A 254 8.86 -13.84 -13.23
C TRP A 254 8.67 -14.67 -14.50
N ALA A 255 9.50 -14.45 -15.52
CA ALA A 255 9.42 -15.16 -16.78
C ALA A 255 9.77 -16.65 -16.66
N SER A 256 10.55 -17.04 -15.65
CA SER A 256 10.90 -18.44 -15.40
C SER A 256 9.84 -19.24 -14.63
N LEU A 257 8.83 -18.55 -14.03
CA LEU A 257 7.74 -19.21 -13.33
C LEU A 257 6.82 -19.91 -14.33
N PRO A 258 6.35 -21.14 -14.02
CA PRO A 258 5.21 -21.73 -14.69
C PRO A 258 3.99 -20.80 -14.66
N LYS A 259 3.15 -20.87 -15.67
CA LYS A 259 2.01 -19.97 -15.83
C LYS A 259 1.00 -20.05 -14.67
N ASP A 260 0.79 -21.23 -14.15
CA ASP A 260 -0.04 -21.48 -12.97
C ASP A 260 0.56 -20.82 -11.72
N TYR A 261 1.88 -20.89 -11.53
CA TYR A 261 2.55 -20.23 -10.40
C TYR A 261 2.51 -18.71 -10.52
N GLN A 262 2.62 -18.15 -11.74
CA GLN A 262 2.40 -16.71 -11.96
C GLN A 262 0.99 -16.31 -11.53
N THR A 263 -0.02 -17.06 -11.95
CA THR A 263 -1.42 -16.81 -11.60
C THR A 263 -1.66 -16.93 -10.09
N ILE A 264 -1.12 -17.97 -9.45
CA ILE A 264 -1.22 -18.16 -7.99
C ILE A 264 -0.58 -17.00 -7.25
N LEU A 265 0.59 -16.53 -7.67
CA LEU A 265 1.26 -15.40 -7.03
C LEU A 265 0.46 -14.10 -7.16
N GLU A 266 -0.12 -13.82 -8.34
CA GLU A 266 -1.00 -12.65 -8.53
C GLU A 266 -2.25 -12.73 -7.63
N ILE A 267 -2.88 -13.92 -7.51
CA ILE A 267 -4.04 -14.12 -6.63
C ILE A 267 -3.64 -13.98 -5.15
N ALA A 268 -2.51 -14.52 -4.75
CA ALA A 268 -2.01 -14.39 -3.38
C ALA A 268 -1.72 -12.94 -3.00
N CYS A 269 -1.16 -12.15 -3.92
CA CYS A 269 -0.96 -10.72 -3.73
C CYS A 269 -2.30 -9.96 -3.65
N ALA A 270 -3.29 -10.33 -4.44
CA ALA A 270 -4.62 -9.73 -4.38
C ALA A 270 -5.34 -10.06 -3.06
N ASP A 271 -5.20 -11.28 -2.53
CA ASP A 271 -5.71 -11.65 -1.20
C ASP A 271 -5.03 -10.85 -0.10
N ALA A 272 -3.69 -10.75 -0.12
CA ALA A 272 -2.92 -9.94 0.82
C ALA A 272 -3.30 -8.45 0.78
N HIS A 273 -3.64 -7.92 -0.40
CA HIS A 273 -4.08 -6.54 -0.58
C HIS A 273 -5.40 -6.27 0.15
N VAL A 274 -6.39 -7.14 0.00
CA VAL A 274 -7.68 -7.02 0.68
C VAL A 274 -7.55 -7.28 2.19
N ASP A 275 -6.76 -8.27 2.57
CA ASP A 275 -6.54 -8.65 3.97
C ASP A 275 -5.87 -7.51 4.76
N MET A 276 -4.83 -6.88 4.23
CA MET A 276 -4.16 -5.74 4.87
C MET A 276 -5.15 -4.60 5.15
N MET A 277 -5.92 -4.20 4.15
CA MET A 277 -6.91 -3.12 4.28
C MET A 277 -7.97 -3.45 5.32
N ALA A 278 -8.53 -4.67 5.27
CA ALA A 278 -9.52 -5.12 6.24
C ALA A 278 -8.96 -5.18 7.67
N GLN A 279 -7.70 -5.57 7.84
CA GLN A 279 -7.03 -5.56 9.13
C GLN A 279 -6.88 -4.15 9.70
N TYR A 280 -6.47 -3.17 8.89
CA TYR A 280 -6.37 -1.78 9.33
C TYR A 280 -7.73 -1.22 9.73
N ASP A 281 -8.75 -1.42 8.91
CA ASP A 281 -10.11 -0.94 9.19
C ASP A 281 -10.68 -1.55 10.48
N ALA A 282 -10.38 -2.82 10.76
CA ALA A 282 -10.82 -3.51 11.98
C ALA A 282 -10.02 -3.10 13.22
N LYS A 283 -8.71 -2.86 13.09
CA LYS A 283 -7.81 -2.65 14.24
C LYS A 283 -7.65 -1.18 14.63
N ASN A 284 -7.67 -0.26 13.66
CA ASN A 284 -7.47 1.18 13.89
C ASN A 284 -8.48 1.80 14.87
N PRO A 285 -9.80 1.49 14.84
CA PRO A 285 -10.74 2.12 15.77
C PRO A 285 -10.43 1.86 17.24
N MET A 286 -10.03 0.64 17.60
CA MET A 286 -9.69 0.31 18.97
C MET A 286 -8.36 0.95 19.38
N ALA A 287 -7.36 0.88 18.50
CA ALA A 287 -6.07 1.51 18.76
C ALA A 287 -6.21 3.04 18.93
N LEU A 288 -7.04 3.70 18.12
CA LEU A 288 -7.32 5.14 18.26
C LEU A 288 -7.91 5.47 19.62
N LYS A 289 -8.90 4.68 20.08
CA LYS A 289 -9.50 4.87 21.42
C LYS A 289 -8.45 4.73 22.54
N GLN A 290 -7.57 3.74 22.42
CA GLN A 290 -6.49 3.51 23.39
C GLN A 290 -5.47 4.65 23.40
N LEU A 291 -5.07 5.13 22.22
CA LEU A 291 -4.15 6.26 22.08
C LEU A 291 -4.71 7.54 22.71
N VAL A 292 -5.99 7.84 22.45
CA VAL A 292 -6.67 9.02 23.03
C VAL A 292 -6.80 8.87 24.54
N ALA A 293 -7.21 7.70 25.03
CA ALA A 293 -7.25 7.43 26.46
C ALA A 293 -5.87 7.51 27.13
N GLY A 294 -4.81 7.21 26.39
CA GLY A 294 -3.42 7.35 26.80
C GLY A 294 -2.85 8.79 26.70
N GLY A 295 -3.68 9.76 26.33
CA GLY A 295 -3.31 11.20 26.33
C GLY A 295 -2.90 11.76 24.96
N ALA A 296 -3.03 11.01 23.86
CA ALA A 296 -2.85 11.53 22.51
C ALA A 296 -3.90 12.61 22.20
N GLN A 297 -3.46 13.72 21.67
CA GLN A 297 -4.31 14.86 21.34
C GLN A 297 -4.58 14.92 19.83
N LEU A 298 -5.77 14.52 19.43
CA LEU A 298 -6.19 14.61 18.04
C LEU A 298 -6.30 16.06 17.57
N ARG A 299 -5.77 16.35 16.39
CA ARG A 299 -5.81 17.67 15.75
C ARG A 299 -6.12 17.53 14.25
N PRO A 300 -7.17 18.17 13.75
CA PRO A 300 -7.29 18.35 12.31
C PRO A 300 -6.21 19.32 11.82
N PHE A 301 -5.64 19.04 10.63
CA PHE A 301 -4.89 20.11 9.95
C PHE A 301 -5.81 21.29 9.67
N SER A 302 -5.31 22.51 9.91
CA SER A 302 -6.09 23.71 9.59
C SER A 302 -6.33 23.84 8.10
N LYS A 303 -7.41 24.52 7.72
CA LYS A 303 -7.70 24.79 6.30
C LYS A 303 -6.53 25.52 5.62
N GLU A 304 -5.87 26.43 6.34
CA GLU A 304 -4.70 27.16 5.83
C GLU A 304 -3.56 26.20 5.46
N ILE A 305 -3.23 25.24 6.34
CA ILE A 305 -2.19 24.21 6.06
C ILE A 305 -2.60 23.36 4.87
N MET A 306 -3.88 22.90 4.85
CA MET A 306 -4.38 22.05 3.75
C MET A 306 -4.34 22.77 2.41
N ASP A 307 -4.76 24.02 2.35
CA ASP A 307 -4.76 24.84 1.12
C ASP A 307 -3.31 25.11 0.64
N ALA A 308 -2.40 25.42 1.57
CA ALA A 308 -0.99 25.65 1.25
C ALA A 308 -0.32 24.38 0.69
N CYS A 309 -0.57 23.23 1.31
CA CYS A 309 -0.07 21.94 0.84
C CYS A 309 -0.66 21.54 -0.50
N TYR A 310 -1.96 21.76 -0.73
CA TYR A 310 -2.61 21.48 -2.00
C TYR A 310 -2.03 22.32 -3.14
N LYS A 311 -1.82 23.62 -2.90
CA LYS A 311 -1.18 24.52 -3.86
C LYS A 311 0.23 24.07 -4.19
N ALA A 312 1.05 23.82 -3.16
CA ALA A 312 2.43 23.37 -3.33
C ALA A 312 2.52 22.02 -4.08
N ALA A 313 1.59 21.09 -3.80
CA ALA A 313 1.51 19.81 -4.50
C ALA A 313 1.18 20.01 -5.98
N THR A 314 0.18 20.86 -6.30
CA THR A 314 -0.23 21.13 -7.69
C THR A 314 0.91 21.76 -8.50
N GLU A 315 1.62 22.73 -7.91
CA GLU A 315 2.79 23.35 -8.53
C GLU A 315 3.90 22.31 -8.79
N LEU A 316 4.17 21.46 -7.79
CA LEU A 316 5.21 20.43 -7.90
C LEU A 316 4.88 19.39 -8.98
N PHE A 317 3.60 18.99 -9.12
CA PHE A 317 3.18 18.10 -10.19
C PHE A 317 3.39 18.72 -11.59
N ALA A 318 3.09 20.01 -11.75
CA ALA A 318 3.32 20.71 -12.99
C ALA A 318 4.83 20.81 -13.33
N GLU A 319 5.66 21.19 -12.34
CA GLU A 319 7.11 21.27 -12.48
C GLU A 319 7.74 19.91 -12.82
N THR A 320 7.26 18.84 -12.18
CA THR A 320 7.76 17.48 -12.40
C THR A 320 7.34 16.95 -13.77
N SER A 321 6.09 17.19 -14.17
CA SER A 321 5.57 16.83 -15.50
C SER A 321 6.34 17.51 -16.61
N ALA A 322 6.78 18.76 -16.41
CA ALA A 322 7.57 19.49 -17.41
C ALA A 322 8.98 18.91 -17.62
N LYS A 323 9.52 18.20 -16.61
CA LYS A 323 10.90 17.68 -16.61
C LYS A 323 10.99 16.16 -16.85
N ASN A 324 9.93 15.41 -16.54
CA ASN A 324 9.90 13.95 -16.60
C ASN A 324 8.74 13.47 -17.48
N PRO A 325 9.02 12.97 -18.71
CA PRO A 325 7.99 12.50 -19.63
C PRO A 325 7.20 11.28 -19.12
N ASP A 326 7.83 10.39 -18.35
CA ASP A 326 7.16 9.23 -17.76
C ASP A 326 6.19 9.66 -16.69
N PHE A 327 6.62 10.56 -15.81
CA PHE A 327 5.75 11.16 -14.81
C PHE A 327 4.54 11.84 -15.46
N LYS A 328 4.79 12.66 -16.48
CA LYS A 328 3.72 13.36 -17.20
C LYS A 328 2.71 12.38 -17.80
N LYS A 329 3.20 11.34 -18.49
CA LYS A 329 2.36 10.31 -19.13
C LYS A 329 1.42 9.64 -18.11
N VAL A 330 1.96 9.26 -16.96
CA VAL A 330 1.19 8.60 -15.91
C VAL A 330 0.26 9.59 -15.21
N TYR A 331 0.74 10.81 -14.91
CA TYR A 331 -0.04 11.83 -14.22
C TYR A 331 -1.27 12.29 -15.01
N ASP A 332 -1.14 12.49 -16.32
CA ASP A 332 -2.25 12.92 -17.18
C ASP A 332 -3.40 11.88 -17.16
N ASP A 333 -3.09 10.59 -17.24
CA ASP A 333 -4.06 9.50 -17.14
C ASP A 333 -4.66 9.40 -15.73
N PHE A 334 -3.80 9.38 -14.71
CA PHE A 334 -4.19 9.33 -13.30
C PHE A 334 -5.13 10.49 -12.94
N LYS A 335 -4.77 11.72 -13.34
CA LYS A 335 -5.56 12.91 -13.03
C LYS A 335 -6.95 12.84 -13.67
N LYS A 336 -7.03 12.49 -14.95
CA LYS A 336 -8.30 12.33 -15.66
C LYS A 336 -9.20 11.30 -14.96
N PHE A 337 -8.64 10.13 -14.65
CA PHE A 337 -9.40 9.08 -13.96
C PHE A 337 -9.86 9.54 -12.57
N LYS A 338 -8.98 10.18 -11.80
CA LYS A 338 -9.31 10.73 -10.47
C LYS A 338 -10.47 11.76 -10.53
N ASP A 339 -10.45 12.64 -11.51
CA ASP A 339 -11.50 13.67 -11.64
C ASP A 339 -12.88 13.03 -11.86
N ASP A 340 -12.97 12.00 -12.71
CA ASP A 340 -14.21 11.23 -12.93
C ASP A 340 -14.63 10.47 -11.66
N GLN A 341 -13.68 9.85 -10.97
CA GLN A 341 -13.95 9.14 -9.71
C GLN A 341 -14.42 10.10 -8.61
N ASN A 342 -13.82 11.28 -8.49
CA ASN A 342 -14.22 12.27 -7.49
C ASN A 342 -15.66 12.77 -7.72
N MET A 343 -16.09 12.91 -8.97
CA MET A 343 -17.48 13.24 -9.30
C MET A 343 -18.43 12.15 -8.77
N TRP A 344 -18.15 10.88 -9.07
CA TRP A 344 -18.96 9.74 -8.62
C TRP A 344 -18.96 9.59 -7.10
N PHE A 345 -17.78 9.57 -6.49
CA PHE A 345 -17.63 9.36 -5.05
C PHE A 345 -18.28 10.47 -4.23
N ARG A 346 -18.25 11.71 -4.70
CA ARG A 346 -18.95 12.82 -4.04
C ARG A 346 -20.46 12.62 -4.01
N ILE A 347 -21.03 12.06 -5.09
CA ILE A 347 -22.48 11.82 -5.19
C ILE A 347 -22.87 10.59 -4.36
N ALA A 348 -22.17 9.48 -4.53
CA ALA A 348 -22.52 8.22 -3.86
C ALA A 348 -21.94 8.13 -2.44
N GLU A 349 -20.63 7.81 -2.33
CA GLU A 349 -19.98 7.53 -1.04
C GLU A 349 -19.99 8.75 -0.11
N GLY A 350 -19.69 9.92 -0.65
CA GLY A 350 -19.60 11.15 0.14
C GLY A 350 -20.94 11.56 0.74
N SER A 351 -22.03 11.52 -0.03
CA SER A 351 -23.36 11.85 0.47
C SER A 351 -23.84 10.83 1.51
N TYR A 352 -23.62 9.53 1.26
CA TYR A 352 -23.95 8.48 2.21
C TYR A 352 -23.15 8.61 3.51
N SER A 353 -21.83 8.72 3.41
CA SER A 353 -20.94 8.83 4.57
C SER A 353 -21.23 10.09 5.40
N ASN A 354 -21.42 11.25 4.74
CA ASN A 354 -21.75 12.49 5.43
C ASN A 354 -23.06 12.38 6.22
N TYR A 355 -24.09 11.74 5.62
CA TYR A 355 -25.34 11.48 6.33
C TYR A 355 -25.10 10.56 7.53
N MET A 356 -24.43 9.43 7.34
CA MET A 356 -24.20 8.44 8.41
C MET A 356 -23.36 8.98 9.56
N TYR A 357 -22.36 9.85 9.28
CA TYR A 357 -21.52 10.45 10.34
C TYR A 357 -22.27 11.57 11.10
N SER A 358 -23.29 12.17 10.51
CA SER A 358 -24.15 13.18 11.17
C SER A 358 -25.40 12.58 11.83
N ALA A 359 -25.83 11.38 11.45
CA ALA A 359 -26.96 10.69 12.05
C ALA A 359 -26.65 10.31 13.51
N LYS A 360 -27.58 10.66 14.41
CA LYS A 360 -27.48 10.36 15.86
C LYS A 360 -28.17 9.04 16.18
#